data_0657e317c87a639a791a510fdfb16c14
#
_entry.id   0657e317c87a639a791a510fdfb16c14
#
_cell.length_a   1.000
_cell.length_b   1.000
_cell.length_c   1.000
_cell.angle_alpha   90.00
_cell.angle_beta   90.00
_cell.angle_gamma   90.00
#
_symmetry.space_group_name_H-M   'P 1'
#
loop_
_entity.id
_entity.type
_entity.pdbx_description
1 polymer ?
#
loop_
_entity_poly.entity_id
_entity_poly.type
_entity_poly.pdbx_seq_one_letter_code
_entity_poly.pdbx_strand_id
1 'polypeptide(L)'
;MQLYNKLSAQERAEILETAGTERLTLSFYQYERIGNPQLFRDHLFLSWEPIEVLGRIYVAHEGVNAQLSLLAPYFEEFKEHLDSISFLKDVRLNIAIEQDLKSFLKLTIKVRNKIVADGLEDNEFDVTQKGIHVNAIKFNKLRIKTLFVLICEIITKVRLDIFKML
;
A
#
# COMPACT_ATOMS: atom_id res chain seq x y z
N MET A 1 0.52 -2.30 24.74
CA MET A 1 -0.74 -2.84 24.17
C MET A 1 -0.41 -3.63 22.92
N GLN A 2 -0.91 -4.86 22.79
CA GLN A 2 -0.65 -5.70 21.61
C GLN A 2 -1.74 -5.41 20.58
N LEU A 3 -1.42 -4.67 19.52
CA LEU A 3 -2.34 -4.28 18.47
C LEU A 3 -2.35 -5.36 17.37
N TYR A 4 -3.14 -6.39 17.57
CA TYR A 4 -3.45 -7.36 16.52
C TYR A 4 -4.76 -8.09 16.85
N ASN A 5 -5.56 -8.33 15.83
CA ASN A 5 -6.77 -9.11 15.98
C ASN A 5 -6.42 -10.61 16.10
N LYS A 6 -6.86 -11.21 17.19
CA LYS A 6 -6.80 -12.66 17.42
C LYS A 6 -8.10 -13.27 16.90
N LEU A 7 -8.19 -13.46 15.59
CA LEU A 7 -9.32 -14.18 15.03
C LEU A 7 -9.06 -15.69 15.11
N SER A 8 -10.03 -16.43 15.66
CA SER A 8 -10.08 -17.89 15.55
C SER A 8 -10.31 -18.31 14.11
N ALA A 9 -10.10 -19.60 13.81
CA ALA A 9 -10.39 -20.12 12.47
C ALA A 9 -11.88 -20.01 12.11
N GLN A 10 -12.76 -20.14 13.11
CA GLN A 10 -14.21 -20.06 12.94
C GLN A 10 -14.65 -18.63 12.65
N GLU A 11 -14.19 -17.63 13.41
CA GLU A 11 -14.46 -16.21 13.16
C GLU A 11 -13.95 -15.77 11.78
N ARG A 12 -12.81 -16.30 11.32
CA ARG A 12 -12.31 -16.05 9.97
C ARG A 12 -13.23 -16.62 8.90
N ALA A 13 -13.76 -17.82 9.11
CA ALA A 13 -14.71 -18.43 8.17
C ALA A 13 -16.01 -17.61 8.09
N GLU A 14 -16.55 -17.17 9.23
CA GLU A 14 -17.73 -16.32 9.30
C GLU A 14 -17.53 -14.97 8.59
N ILE A 15 -16.35 -14.34 8.76
CA ILE A 15 -15.98 -13.12 8.01
C ILE A 15 -15.95 -13.39 6.50
N LEU A 16 -15.44 -14.56 6.08
CA LEU A 16 -15.40 -14.92 4.66
C LEU A 16 -16.79 -15.19 4.07
N GLU A 17 -17.70 -15.75 4.87
CA GLU A 17 -19.08 -15.99 4.45
C GLU A 17 -19.90 -14.69 4.40
N THR A 18 -19.69 -13.81 5.38
CA THR A 18 -20.41 -12.52 5.47
C THR A 18 -19.79 -11.41 4.63
N ALA A 19 -18.54 -11.57 4.19
CA ALA A 19 -17.89 -10.66 3.25
C ALA A 19 -18.55 -10.78 1.87
N GLY A 20 -19.77 -10.23 1.75
CA GLY A 20 -20.51 -10.16 0.49
C GLY A 20 -19.81 -9.33 -0.58
N THR A 21 -20.44 -9.13 -1.72
CA THR A 21 -19.94 -8.40 -2.90
C THR A 21 -19.64 -6.90 -2.66
N GLU A 22 -19.76 -6.40 -1.43
CA GLU A 22 -19.67 -4.99 -1.07
C GLU A 22 -18.30 -4.56 -0.51
N ARG A 23 -17.30 -5.44 -0.50
CA ARG A 23 -15.94 -5.05 -0.09
C ARG A 23 -15.15 -4.54 -1.27
N LEU A 24 -14.53 -3.37 -1.09
CA LEU A 24 -13.58 -2.77 -2.03
C LEU A 24 -12.16 -3.21 -1.67
N THR A 25 -11.43 -3.77 -2.62
CA THR A 25 -10.00 -4.05 -2.50
C THR A 25 -9.22 -2.91 -3.12
N LEU A 26 -8.28 -2.34 -2.39
CA LEU A 26 -7.48 -1.23 -2.85
C LEU A 26 -6.04 -1.28 -2.33
N SER A 27 -5.19 -0.53 -2.99
CA SER A 27 -3.81 -0.34 -2.56
C SER A 27 -3.37 1.10 -2.74
N PHE A 28 -2.45 1.53 -1.88
CA PHE A 28 -1.74 2.79 -2.03
C PHE A 28 -0.36 2.67 -1.41
N TYR A 29 0.53 3.56 -1.81
CA TYR A 29 1.81 3.77 -1.16
C TYR A 29 2.15 5.26 -1.16
N GLN A 30 2.87 5.67 -0.14
CA GLN A 30 3.35 7.03 -0.03
C GLN A 30 4.72 7.04 0.64
N TYR A 31 5.69 7.64 -0.01
CA TYR A 31 6.97 7.96 0.58
C TYR A 31 6.88 9.27 1.35
N GLU A 32 7.26 9.23 2.62
CA GLU A 32 7.35 10.39 3.49
C GLU A 32 8.20 10.05 4.73
N ARG A 33 8.89 11.03 5.30
CA ARG A 33 9.65 10.80 6.52
C ARG A 33 8.75 10.70 7.74
N ILE A 34 8.56 9.47 8.23
CA ILE A 34 7.77 9.18 9.43
C ILE A 34 8.70 9.12 10.65
N GLY A 35 8.56 10.11 11.54
CA GLY A 35 9.44 10.21 12.70
C GLY A 35 9.30 9.06 13.69
N ASN A 36 8.07 8.56 13.91
CA ASN A 36 7.78 7.42 14.79
C ASN A 36 6.85 6.42 14.10
N PRO A 37 7.39 5.43 13.37
CA PRO A 37 6.59 4.41 12.68
C PRO A 37 5.72 3.57 13.61
N GLN A 38 6.14 3.32 14.87
CA GLN A 38 5.34 2.58 15.84
C GLN A 38 4.07 3.33 16.22
N LEU A 39 4.22 4.61 16.58
CA LEU A 39 3.07 5.45 16.93
C LEU A 39 2.12 5.60 15.73
N PHE A 40 2.67 5.78 14.55
CA PHE A 40 1.89 5.89 13.33
C PHE A 40 1.15 4.59 13.00
N ARG A 41 1.81 3.43 13.14
CA ARG A 41 1.18 2.11 13.04
C ARG A 41 -0.01 1.97 14.00
N ASP A 42 0.17 2.37 15.28
CA ASP A 42 -0.86 2.28 16.30
C ASP A 42 -2.05 3.21 15.98
N HIS A 43 -1.78 4.41 15.51
CA HIS A 43 -2.79 5.35 15.04
C HIS A 43 -3.63 4.77 13.89
N LEU A 44 -2.98 4.22 12.86
CA LEU A 44 -3.69 3.59 11.75
C LEU A 44 -4.53 2.40 12.21
N PHE A 45 -4.01 1.57 13.12
CA PHE A 45 -4.74 0.40 13.62
C PHE A 45 -6.01 0.83 14.36
N LEU A 46 -5.90 1.79 15.29
CA LEU A 46 -7.02 2.28 16.08
C LEU A 46 -8.11 2.96 15.21
N SER A 47 -7.71 3.60 14.12
CA SER A 47 -8.65 4.27 13.22
C SER A 47 -9.32 3.30 12.23
N TRP A 48 -8.65 2.22 11.83
CA TRP A 48 -9.13 1.37 10.75
C TRP A 48 -9.77 0.07 11.21
N GLU A 49 -9.47 -0.40 12.42
CA GLU A 49 -10.10 -1.58 12.98
C GLU A 49 -11.62 -1.39 13.20
N PRO A 50 -12.12 -0.22 13.71
CA PRO A 50 -13.54 0.00 13.89
C PRO A 50 -14.36 0.02 12.60
N ILE A 51 -13.75 0.43 11.49
CA ILE A 51 -14.38 0.46 10.15
C ILE A 51 -14.09 -0.81 9.34
N GLU A 52 -13.72 -1.87 10.01
CA GLU A 52 -13.54 -3.22 9.45
C GLU A 52 -12.56 -3.29 8.28
N VAL A 53 -11.51 -2.47 8.29
CA VAL A 53 -10.42 -2.59 7.33
C VAL A 53 -9.68 -3.89 7.55
N LEU A 54 -9.56 -4.70 6.51
CA LEU A 54 -8.71 -5.89 6.48
C LEU A 54 -7.55 -5.63 5.53
N GLY A 55 -6.35 -6.11 5.87
CA GLY A 55 -5.24 -5.84 4.95
C GLY A 55 -3.87 -6.14 5.53
N ARG A 56 -2.88 -5.86 4.67
CA ARG A 56 -1.47 -5.92 5.02
C ARG A 56 -0.84 -4.57 4.72
N ILE A 57 -0.44 -3.89 5.77
CA ILE A 57 0.15 -2.57 5.72
C ILE A 57 1.57 -2.63 6.30
N TYR A 58 2.50 -2.03 5.60
CA TYR A 58 3.87 -1.83 6.07
C TYR A 58 4.12 -0.33 6.30
N VAL A 59 4.64 -0.03 7.48
CA VAL A 59 5.05 1.31 7.88
C VAL A 59 6.56 1.29 8.15
N ALA A 60 7.27 2.26 7.62
CA ALA A 60 8.70 2.44 7.86
C ALA A 60 9.01 3.93 8.06
N HIS A 61 10.25 4.26 8.40
CA HIS A 61 10.69 5.67 8.44
C HIS A 61 10.58 6.37 7.08
N GLU A 62 10.61 5.63 5.98
CA GLU A 62 10.53 6.14 4.62
C GLU A 62 9.09 6.28 4.07
N GLY A 63 8.06 5.78 4.80
CA GLY A 63 6.68 5.89 4.34
C GLY A 63 5.76 4.74 4.73
N VAL A 64 4.71 4.57 3.94
CA VAL A 64 3.67 3.56 4.10
C VAL A 64 3.37 2.86 2.78
N ASN A 65 3.14 1.54 2.84
CA ASN A 65 2.68 0.71 1.73
C ASN A 65 1.51 -0.13 2.22
N ALA A 66 0.35 0.04 1.61
CA ALA A 66 -0.91 -0.56 2.04
C ALA A 66 -1.57 -1.35 0.91
N GLN A 67 -1.99 -2.55 1.25
CA GLN A 67 -2.89 -3.39 0.45
C GLN A 67 -4.00 -3.84 1.38
N LEU A 68 -5.23 -3.45 1.10
CA LEU A 68 -6.34 -3.63 2.03
C LEU A 68 -7.68 -3.81 1.32
N SER A 69 -8.66 -4.26 2.09
CA SER A 69 -10.06 -4.24 1.70
C SER A 69 -10.91 -3.69 2.84
N LEU A 70 -11.98 -3.00 2.51
CA LEU A 70 -12.96 -2.46 3.44
C LEU A 70 -14.36 -2.56 2.84
N LEU A 71 -15.39 -2.51 3.68
CA LEU A 71 -16.76 -2.45 3.21
C LEU A 71 -17.00 -1.12 2.47
N ALA A 72 -17.68 -1.18 1.33
CA ALA A 72 -17.96 0.00 0.50
C ALA A 72 -18.62 1.15 1.26
N PRO A 73 -19.57 0.93 2.21
CA PRO A 73 -20.15 2.00 3.01
C PRO A 73 -19.15 2.82 3.83
N TYR A 74 -18.01 2.23 4.23
CA TYR A 74 -16.96 2.91 5.00
C TYR A 74 -15.90 3.59 4.15
N PHE A 75 -16.03 3.58 2.81
CA PHE A 75 -14.99 4.12 1.93
C PHE A 75 -14.78 5.62 2.13
N GLU A 76 -15.83 6.40 2.27
CA GLU A 76 -15.71 7.85 2.47
C GLU A 76 -15.08 8.16 3.83
N GLU A 77 -15.47 7.48 4.92
CA GLU A 77 -14.86 7.63 6.25
C GLU A 77 -13.38 7.28 6.23
N PHE A 78 -13.03 6.19 5.56
CA PHE A 78 -11.63 5.80 5.35
C PHE A 78 -10.84 6.87 4.59
N LYS A 79 -11.44 7.44 3.53
CA LYS A 79 -10.81 8.49 2.73
C LYS A 79 -10.64 9.77 3.54
N GLU A 80 -11.64 10.20 4.30
CA GLU A 80 -11.57 11.35 5.20
C GLU A 80 -10.45 11.19 6.22
N HIS A 81 -10.30 9.98 6.80
CA HIS A 81 -9.19 9.70 7.70
C HIS A 81 -7.83 9.81 6.99
N LEU A 82 -7.67 9.28 5.78
CA LEU A 82 -6.44 9.45 4.99
C LEU A 82 -6.14 10.93 4.74
N ASP A 83 -7.15 11.70 4.34
CA ASP A 83 -7.02 13.13 4.03
C ASP A 83 -6.73 13.98 5.28
N SER A 84 -7.06 13.49 6.47
CA SER A 84 -6.70 14.12 7.76
C SER A 84 -5.21 14.04 8.06
N ILE A 85 -4.50 13.08 7.45
CA ILE A 85 -3.05 12.88 7.60
C ILE A 85 -2.35 13.66 6.49
N SER A 86 -1.63 14.71 6.82
CA SER A 86 -1.09 15.70 5.88
C SER A 86 -0.38 15.11 4.66
N PHE A 87 0.43 14.06 4.84
CA PHE A 87 1.19 13.44 3.75
C PHE A 87 0.42 12.34 3.00
N LEU A 88 -0.75 11.93 3.48
CA LEU A 88 -1.67 10.99 2.81
C LEU A 88 -2.84 11.71 2.13
N LYS A 89 -2.96 13.02 2.34
CA LYS A 89 -4.00 13.82 1.68
C LYS A 89 -3.89 13.65 0.16
N ASP A 90 -5.02 13.36 -0.47
CA ASP A 90 -5.13 13.11 -1.91
C ASP A 90 -4.21 11.96 -2.43
N VAL A 91 -3.79 11.03 -1.55
CA VAL A 91 -3.00 9.88 -1.97
C VAL A 91 -3.74 9.08 -3.04
N ARG A 92 -3.01 8.66 -4.07
CA ARG A 92 -3.60 7.87 -5.16
C ARG A 92 -4.03 6.49 -4.65
N LEU A 93 -5.32 6.24 -4.64
CA LEU A 93 -5.90 4.93 -4.35
C LEU A 93 -6.05 4.12 -5.64
N ASN A 94 -5.43 2.94 -5.70
CA ASN A 94 -5.60 2.01 -6.81
C ASN A 94 -6.63 0.97 -6.38
N ILE A 95 -7.87 1.11 -6.87
CA ILE A 95 -8.98 0.20 -6.59
C ILE A 95 -8.90 -0.96 -7.58
N ALA A 96 -9.00 -2.20 -7.10
CA ALA A 96 -8.98 -3.39 -7.93
C ALA A 96 -10.21 -3.41 -8.87
N ILE A 97 -10.01 -3.83 -10.12
CA ILE A 97 -11.10 -3.97 -11.10
C ILE A 97 -11.98 -5.17 -10.73
N GLU A 98 -11.33 -6.28 -10.36
CA GLU A 98 -12.00 -7.46 -9.86
C GLU A 98 -11.86 -7.50 -8.34
N GLN A 99 -12.99 -7.67 -7.65
CA GLN A 99 -13.01 -7.72 -6.19
C GLN A 99 -12.92 -9.18 -5.74
N ASP A 100 -11.79 -9.55 -5.13
CA ASP A 100 -11.66 -10.83 -4.45
C ASP A 100 -12.02 -10.66 -2.97
N LEU A 101 -13.17 -11.20 -2.60
CA LEU A 101 -13.71 -11.12 -1.24
C LEU A 101 -12.82 -11.80 -0.19
N LYS A 102 -11.91 -12.65 -0.62
CA LYS A 102 -11.03 -13.45 0.25
C LYS A 102 -9.60 -12.92 0.31
N SER A 103 -9.33 -11.74 -0.24
CA SER A 103 -7.97 -11.18 -0.32
C SER A 103 -7.31 -11.04 1.05
N PHE A 104 -8.06 -10.67 2.09
CA PHE A 104 -7.52 -10.44 3.42
C PHE A 104 -8.46 -10.97 4.51
N LEU A 105 -7.87 -11.58 5.55
CA LEU A 105 -8.60 -12.20 6.67
C LEU A 105 -8.52 -11.40 7.98
N LYS A 106 -7.65 -10.41 8.04
CA LYS A 106 -7.44 -9.57 9.22
C LYS A 106 -6.68 -8.30 8.85
N LEU A 107 -6.81 -7.28 9.69
CA LEU A 107 -5.94 -6.11 9.66
C LEU A 107 -4.57 -6.47 10.25
N THR A 108 -3.52 -6.27 9.46
CA THR A 108 -2.14 -6.49 9.88
C THR A 108 -1.30 -5.28 9.50
N ILE A 109 -0.88 -4.50 10.47
CA ILE A 109 0.01 -3.35 10.25
C ILE A 109 1.35 -3.66 10.93
N LYS A 110 2.43 -3.70 10.13
CA LYS A 110 3.77 -4.05 10.62
C LYS A 110 4.73 -2.90 10.37
N VAL A 111 5.51 -2.58 11.39
CA VAL A 111 6.68 -1.71 11.21
C VAL A 111 7.81 -2.53 10.59
N ARG A 112 8.45 -1.98 9.58
CA ARG A 112 9.56 -2.54 8.83
C ARG A 112 10.68 -1.52 8.71
N ASN A 113 11.87 -1.98 8.35
CA ASN A 113 12.98 -1.06 8.03
C ASN A 113 12.67 -0.29 6.73
N LYS A 114 12.08 -0.97 5.74
CA LYS A 114 11.65 -0.40 4.46
C LYS A 114 10.21 -0.81 4.12
N ILE A 115 9.51 0.02 3.35
CA ILE A 115 8.16 -0.29 2.85
C ILE A 115 8.19 -1.19 1.61
N VAL A 116 9.34 -1.24 0.93
CA VAL A 116 9.59 -2.10 -0.24
C VAL A 116 10.94 -2.79 -0.05
N ALA A 117 11.02 -4.07 -0.41
CA ALA A 117 12.29 -4.82 -0.41
C ALA A 117 13.05 -4.54 -1.71
N ASP A 118 13.73 -3.41 -1.79
CA ASP A 118 14.50 -2.97 -2.97
C ASP A 118 15.98 -3.40 -2.95
N GLY A 119 16.47 -3.90 -1.81
CA GLY A 119 17.85 -4.34 -1.64
C GLY A 119 18.87 -3.20 -1.52
N LEU A 120 18.42 -1.94 -1.47
CA LEU A 120 19.28 -0.77 -1.31
C LEU A 120 19.55 -0.48 0.17
N GLU A 121 20.71 0.06 0.50
CA GLU A 121 21.00 0.57 1.84
C GLU A 121 20.31 1.93 2.06
N ASP A 122 20.01 2.26 3.33
CA ASP A 122 19.26 3.49 3.68
C ASP A 122 19.96 4.81 3.29
N ASN A 123 21.27 4.75 3.07
CA ASN A 123 22.12 5.89 2.70
C ASN A 123 22.38 5.99 1.18
N GLU A 124 21.96 5.01 0.40
CA GLU A 124 22.20 4.96 -1.05
C GLU A 124 21.16 5.74 -1.85
N PHE A 125 19.95 5.88 -1.31
CA PHE A 125 18.84 6.49 -2.03
C PHE A 125 17.90 7.27 -1.10
N ASP A 126 17.67 8.54 -1.41
CA ASP A 126 16.66 9.36 -0.71
C ASP A 126 15.31 9.24 -1.43
N VAL A 127 14.42 8.43 -0.86
CA VAL A 127 13.07 8.16 -1.38
C VAL A 127 12.18 9.41 -1.46
N THR A 128 12.54 10.49 -0.77
CA THR A 128 11.80 11.76 -0.84
C THR A 128 12.13 12.57 -2.10
N GLN A 129 13.23 12.24 -2.78
CA GLN A 129 13.59 12.83 -4.07
C GLN A 129 12.77 12.18 -5.19
N LYS A 130 11.57 12.70 -5.39
CA LYS A 130 10.64 12.18 -6.40
C LYS A 130 11.14 12.48 -7.82
N GLY A 131 11.20 11.44 -8.64
CA GLY A 131 11.40 11.59 -10.09
C GLY A 131 10.20 12.29 -10.77
N ILE A 132 10.41 12.71 -12.01
CA ILE A 132 9.33 13.34 -12.80
C ILE A 132 8.35 12.27 -13.26
N HIS A 133 7.10 12.34 -12.79
CA HIS A 133 6.03 11.50 -13.30
C HIS A 133 5.62 11.94 -14.71
N VAL A 134 5.58 11.00 -15.63
CA VAL A 134 5.18 11.25 -17.01
C VAL A 134 3.98 10.39 -17.39
N ASN A 135 3.06 10.95 -18.17
CA ASN A 135 1.96 10.17 -18.75
C ASN A 135 2.44 9.31 -19.92
N ALA A 136 1.59 8.39 -20.40
CA ALA A 136 1.91 7.46 -21.47
C ALA A 136 2.37 8.16 -22.77
N ILE A 137 1.75 9.31 -23.12
CA ILE A 137 2.11 10.08 -24.32
C ILE A 137 3.53 10.64 -24.20
N LYS A 138 3.86 11.22 -23.05
CA LYS A 138 5.19 11.78 -22.78
C LYS A 138 6.24 10.68 -22.69
N PHE A 139 5.91 9.55 -22.06
CA PHE A 139 6.75 8.36 -21.99
C PHE A 139 7.09 7.84 -23.39
N ASN A 140 6.10 7.68 -24.28
CA ASN A 140 6.32 7.24 -25.65
C ASN A 140 7.22 8.19 -26.45
N LYS A 141 7.09 9.52 -26.25
CA LYS A 141 7.98 10.51 -26.86
C LYS A 141 9.42 10.41 -26.37
N LEU A 142 9.62 10.07 -25.08
CA LEU A 142 10.96 9.88 -24.51
C LEU A 142 11.61 8.59 -25.00
N ARG A 143 10.82 7.52 -25.26
CA ARG A 143 11.28 6.22 -25.73
C ARG A 143 11.96 6.27 -27.11
N ILE A 144 11.60 7.25 -27.96
CA ILE A 144 12.18 7.44 -29.29
C ILE A 144 13.66 7.92 -29.23
N LYS A 145 14.11 8.42 -28.06
CA LYS A 145 15.47 8.94 -27.84
C LYS A 145 16.28 8.03 -26.94
N THR A 146 16.60 6.80 -27.37
CA THR A 146 17.53 5.88 -26.67
C THR A 146 17.41 5.94 -25.13
N LEU A 147 16.28 5.47 -24.57
CA LEU A 147 16.03 5.44 -23.15
C LEU A 147 16.19 4.01 -22.63
N PHE A 148 16.97 3.82 -21.55
CA PHE A 148 16.93 2.60 -20.77
C PHE A 148 15.66 2.61 -19.92
N VAL A 149 14.77 1.65 -20.16
CA VAL A 149 13.56 1.47 -19.34
C VAL A 149 13.85 0.36 -18.33
N LEU A 150 13.88 0.73 -17.05
CA LEU A 150 13.91 -0.22 -15.96
C LEU A 150 12.46 -0.52 -15.56
N ILE A 151 11.99 -1.74 -15.79
CA ILE A 151 10.68 -2.20 -15.32
C ILE A 151 10.94 -2.98 -14.04
N CYS A 152 10.54 -2.40 -12.89
CA CYS A 152 10.46 -3.11 -11.62
C CYS A 152 9.08 -3.75 -11.51
N GLU A 153 8.97 -5.03 -11.77
CA GLU A 153 7.79 -5.81 -11.36
C GLU A 153 7.98 -6.23 -9.91
N ILE A 154 7.09 -5.74 -9.04
CA ILE A 154 7.01 -6.21 -7.65
C ILE A 154 6.19 -7.50 -7.66
N ILE A 155 6.78 -8.57 -8.14
CA ILE A 155 6.38 -9.93 -7.80
C ILE A 155 7.38 -10.41 -6.75
N THR A 156 6.97 -11.14 -5.77
CA THR A 156 7.64 -11.67 -4.57
C THR A 156 9.09 -12.18 -4.70
N LYS A 157 9.73 -11.98 -5.84
CA LYS A 157 11.17 -12.06 -6.13
C LYS A 157 11.47 -10.98 -7.15
N VAL A 158 12.24 -9.99 -6.73
CA VAL A 158 12.79 -8.95 -7.61
C VAL A 158 13.59 -9.63 -8.71
N ARG A 159 13.06 -9.65 -9.92
CA ARG A 159 13.81 -9.92 -11.14
C ARG A 159 13.98 -8.60 -11.85
N LEU A 160 15.21 -8.10 -11.80
CA LEU A 160 15.60 -6.96 -12.62
C LEU A 160 15.81 -7.48 -14.04
N ASP A 161 14.84 -7.30 -14.91
CA ASP A 161 15.04 -7.54 -16.34
C ASP A 161 15.42 -6.21 -17.00
N ILE A 162 16.69 -6.12 -17.35
CA ILE A 162 17.24 -4.97 -18.12
C ILE A 162 16.97 -5.26 -19.59
N PHE A 163 16.02 -4.55 -20.19
CA PHE A 163 15.82 -4.58 -21.63
C PHE A 163 16.66 -3.51 -22.31
N LYS A 164 17.61 -3.95 -23.14
CA LYS A 164 18.32 -3.08 -24.07
C LYS A 164 17.45 -2.99 -25.33
N MET A 165 16.81 -1.86 -25.53
CA MET A 165 16.11 -1.59 -26.79
C MET A 165 17.09 -0.98 -27.78
N LEU A 166 17.31 -1.71 -28.87
CA LEU A 166 17.95 -1.22 -30.09
C LEU A 166 17.05 -0.27 -30.84
#